data_aeb1acb5052bb5f7adc480f427b52bc5
#
_entry.id   aeb1acb5052bb5f7adc480f427b52bc5
#
_cell.length_a   1.000
_cell.length_b   1.000
_cell.length_c   1.000
_cell.angle_alpha   90.00
_cell.angle_beta   90.00
_cell.angle_gamma   90.00
#
_symmetry.space_group_name_H-M   'P 1'
#
loop_
_entity.id
_entity.type
_entity.pdbx_description
1 polymer ?
#
loop_
_entity_poly.entity_id
_entity_poly.type
_entity_poly.pdbx_seq_one_letter_code
_entity_poly.pdbx_strand_id
1 'polypeptide(L)'
;MISPHVGQTPLEVKRILAPHGIGYRIKLLSQIVGRRFQERLEPFGLTPFHWIVLCCLWQEDGLATSSIGDKLQQVGGTLTGVLDRMSERGLIRRERDVHDRRIWRIWLLDAGKQLEDLLPPIAVEMREMVLKGIPFEERSRLSDLINRIVTNLQPPDAPSVDSPEGWQAILAPYNLGYRIKLIAQLGMRRFQERLDPFGLTPFHWVVLCCLWQEDGLATSSIGDQLQQVGGTLTGVLDRMSERGLIRRERDERDRRVWRIWLMQAGQDLRTELPPVAMAILQEMLTRVCL
;
A
#
# COMPACT_ATOMS: atom_id res chain seq x y z
N MET A 1 -24.45 33.35 -26.64
CA MET A 1 -23.12 32.83 -26.35
C MET A 1 -23.29 31.57 -25.52
N ILE A 2 -23.05 30.44 -26.14
CA ILE A 2 -23.32 29.10 -25.58
C ILE A 2 -22.11 28.71 -24.72
N SER A 3 -22.33 28.53 -23.42
CA SER A 3 -21.31 27.97 -22.53
C SER A 3 -20.83 26.60 -23.05
N PRO A 4 -19.52 26.32 -23.10
CA PRO A 4 -19.04 25.01 -23.50
C PRO A 4 -19.48 23.99 -22.46
N HIS A 5 -20.17 22.96 -22.90
CA HIS A 5 -20.54 21.78 -22.14
C HIS A 5 -19.30 21.25 -21.36
N VAL A 6 -19.38 21.29 -20.05
CA VAL A 6 -18.54 20.48 -19.18
C VAL A 6 -18.82 19.03 -19.56
N GLY A 7 -17.97 18.46 -20.40
CA GLY A 7 -18.09 17.08 -20.87
C GLY A 7 -18.20 16.13 -19.69
N GLN A 8 -19.29 15.36 -19.67
CA GLN A 8 -19.46 14.30 -18.70
C GLN A 8 -18.25 13.39 -18.79
N THR A 9 -17.53 13.24 -17.69
CA THR A 9 -16.40 12.32 -17.59
C THR A 9 -16.87 10.93 -18.00
N PRO A 10 -16.22 10.27 -18.97
CA PRO A 10 -16.62 8.92 -19.38
C PRO A 10 -16.76 8.00 -18.17
N LEU A 11 -17.70 7.05 -18.21
CA LEU A 11 -17.99 6.13 -17.10
C LEU A 11 -16.72 5.37 -16.64
N GLU A 12 -15.82 5.08 -17.55
CA GLU A 12 -14.52 4.45 -17.27
C GLU A 12 -13.61 5.34 -16.43
N VAL A 13 -13.55 6.63 -16.71
CA VAL A 13 -12.74 7.57 -15.94
C VAL A 13 -13.30 7.74 -14.53
N LYS A 14 -14.63 7.73 -14.34
CA LYS A 14 -15.21 7.73 -12.98
C LYS A 14 -14.78 6.55 -12.14
N ARG A 15 -14.52 5.39 -12.75
CA ARG A 15 -14.08 4.17 -12.03
C ARG A 15 -12.64 4.23 -11.51
N ILE A 16 -11.81 5.08 -12.07
CA ILE A 16 -10.42 5.24 -11.62
C ILE A 16 -10.22 6.43 -10.68
N LEU A 17 -11.19 7.36 -10.64
CA LEU A 17 -11.10 8.51 -9.74
C LEU A 17 -11.24 8.06 -8.28
N ALA A 18 -10.39 8.60 -7.40
CA ALA A 18 -10.56 8.42 -5.96
C ALA A 18 -11.86 9.08 -5.49
N PRO A 19 -12.57 8.54 -4.47
CA PRO A 19 -12.21 7.35 -3.69
C PRO A 19 -12.68 6.01 -4.30
N HIS A 20 -13.23 6.02 -5.51
CA HIS A 20 -13.87 4.84 -6.11
C HIS A 20 -12.91 3.95 -6.91
N GLY A 21 -11.73 4.45 -7.25
CA GLY A 21 -10.72 3.71 -8.00
C GLY A 21 -10.18 2.50 -7.25
N ILE A 22 -9.94 1.39 -7.98
CA ILE A 22 -9.44 0.13 -7.39
C ILE A 22 -8.11 0.32 -6.67
N GLY A 23 -7.20 1.14 -7.20
CA GLY A 23 -5.91 1.43 -6.56
C GLY A 23 -6.07 2.09 -5.19
N TYR A 24 -7.00 3.03 -5.05
CA TYR A 24 -7.32 3.64 -3.76
C TYR A 24 -7.92 2.63 -2.78
N ARG A 25 -8.84 1.78 -3.24
CA ARG A 25 -9.46 0.73 -2.41
C ARG A 25 -8.45 -0.31 -1.93
N ILE A 26 -7.49 -0.70 -2.77
CA ILE A 26 -6.41 -1.61 -2.38
C ILE A 26 -5.53 -0.95 -1.31
N LYS A 27 -5.16 0.33 -1.47
CA LYS A 27 -4.43 1.09 -0.46
C LYS A 27 -5.20 1.12 0.87
N LEU A 28 -6.49 1.45 0.83
CA LEU A 28 -7.33 1.51 2.03
C LEU A 28 -7.42 0.14 2.72
N LEU A 29 -7.66 -0.91 1.96
CA LEU A 29 -7.69 -2.29 2.47
C LEU A 29 -6.37 -2.66 3.14
N SER A 30 -5.23 -2.35 2.50
CA SER A 30 -3.90 -2.58 3.07
C SER A 30 -3.70 -1.85 4.40
N GLN A 31 -4.18 -0.62 4.52
CA GLN A 31 -4.09 0.17 5.76
C GLN A 31 -4.96 -0.42 6.87
N ILE A 32 -6.20 -0.80 6.56
CA ILE A 32 -7.14 -1.39 7.53
C ILE A 32 -6.59 -2.72 8.05
N VAL A 33 -6.19 -3.61 7.14
CA VAL A 33 -5.63 -4.93 7.49
C VAL A 33 -4.34 -4.77 8.30
N GLY A 34 -3.46 -3.88 7.88
CA GLY A 34 -2.19 -3.61 8.57
C GLY A 34 -2.40 -3.09 9.99
N ARG A 35 -3.33 -2.15 10.20
CA ARG A 35 -3.67 -1.61 11.53
C ARG A 35 -4.23 -2.70 12.44
N ARG A 36 -5.22 -3.47 11.96
CA ARG A 36 -5.82 -4.57 12.73
C ARG A 36 -4.79 -5.63 13.10
N PHE A 37 -3.88 -5.94 12.21
CA PHE A 37 -2.81 -6.89 12.51
C PHE A 37 -1.81 -6.33 13.51
N GLN A 38 -1.45 -5.05 13.42
CA GLN A 38 -0.62 -4.36 14.41
C GLN A 38 -1.23 -4.44 15.82
N GLU A 39 -2.53 -4.16 15.94
CA GLU A 39 -3.27 -4.25 17.23
C GLU A 39 -3.19 -5.66 17.85
N ARG A 40 -3.17 -6.71 17.03
CA ARG A 40 -3.06 -8.11 17.49
C ARG A 40 -1.63 -8.52 17.86
N LEU A 41 -0.62 -7.88 17.28
CA LEU A 41 0.79 -8.13 17.58
C LEU A 41 1.31 -7.29 18.76
N GLU A 42 0.62 -6.22 19.13
CA GLU A 42 1.02 -5.29 20.19
C GLU A 42 1.23 -5.98 21.56
N PRO A 43 0.38 -6.93 22.01
CA PRO A 43 0.61 -7.65 23.27
C PRO A 43 1.93 -8.41 23.33
N PHE A 44 2.48 -8.80 22.17
CA PHE A 44 3.79 -9.43 22.05
C PHE A 44 4.93 -8.41 21.86
N GLY A 45 4.61 -7.11 21.82
CA GLY A 45 5.54 -6.03 21.50
C GLY A 45 6.10 -6.13 20.07
N LEU A 46 5.39 -6.75 19.16
CA LEU A 46 5.80 -6.98 17.78
C LEU A 46 5.09 -6.03 16.82
N THR A 47 5.71 -5.84 15.68
CA THR A 47 5.12 -5.12 14.54
C THR A 47 4.86 -6.10 13.40
N PRO A 48 4.00 -5.78 12.42
CA PRO A 48 3.86 -6.59 11.22
C PRO A 48 5.19 -6.85 10.49
N PHE A 49 6.18 -5.97 10.66
CA PHE A 49 7.49 -6.19 10.05
C PHE A 49 8.32 -7.24 10.81
N HIS A 50 8.26 -7.27 12.14
CA HIS A 50 8.86 -8.35 12.95
C HIS A 50 8.25 -9.71 12.56
N TRP A 51 6.92 -9.78 12.43
CA TRP A 51 6.20 -10.97 11.98
C TRP A 51 6.73 -11.48 10.63
N ILE A 52 6.88 -10.59 9.63
CA ILE A 52 7.36 -10.98 8.31
C ILE A 52 8.76 -11.57 8.36
N VAL A 53 9.69 -10.98 9.15
CA VAL A 53 11.04 -11.50 9.33
C VAL A 53 11.03 -12.85 10.03
N LEU A 54 10.23 -13.01 11.08
CA LEU A 54 10.07 -14.30 11.78
C LEU A 54 9.57 -15.38 10.82
N CYS A 55 8.56 -15.09 10.00
CA CYS A 55 8.05 -16.03 8.99
C CYS A 55 9.14 -16.51 8.03
N CYS A 56 10.04 -15.62 7.59
CA CYS A 56 11.15 -16.01 6.74
C CYS A 56 12.12 -16.94 7.48
N LEU A 57 12.42 -16.66 8.75
CA LEU A 57 13.34 -17.44 9.56
C LEU A 57 12.74 -18.78 10.04
N TRP A 58 11.44 -18.87 10.25
CA TRP A 58 10.75 -20.14 10.53
C TRP A 58 10.73 -21.08 9.32
N GLN A 59 10.72 -20.52 8.10
CA GLN A 59 10.85 -21.33 6.88
C GLN A 59 12.29 -21.81 6.66
N GLU A 60 13.26 -20.94 6.92
CA GLU A 60 14.69 -21.19 6.73
C GLU A 60 15.49 -20.37 7.73
N ASP A 61 15.99 -21.01 8.77
CA ASP A 61 16.84 -20.37 9.79
C ASP A 61 18.25 -20.10 9.24
N GLY A 62 18.92 -19.07 9.72
CA GLY A 62 20.26 -18.73 9.26
C GLY A 62 20.32 -18.01 7.90
N LEU A 63 19.24 -17.39 7.47
CA LEU A 63 19.20 -16.61 6.24
C LEU A 63 20.18 -15.44 6.27
N ALA A 64 20.81 -15.16 5.11
CA ALA A 64 21.55 -13.92 4.93
C ALA A 64 20.63 -12.70 5.00
N THR A 65 21.12 -11.58 5.53
CA THR A 65 20.35 -10.33 5.58
C THR A 65 19.87 -9.89 4.20
N SER A 66 20.71 -10.05 3.16
CA SER A 66 20.32 -9.78 1.76
C SER A 66 19.16 -10.67 1.30
N SER A 67 19.22 -11.98 1.58
CA SER A 67 18.16 -12.92 1.21
C SER A 67 16.82 -12.60 1.87
N ILE A 68 16.85 -12.14 3.14
CA ILE A 68 15.62 -11.64 3.79
C ILE A 68 15.12 -10.39 3.07
N GLY A 69 16.02 -9.45 2.73
CA GLY A 69 15.68 -8.24 1.98
C GLY A 69 15.03 -8.56 0.62
N ASP A 70 15.61 -9.48 -0.13
CA ASP A 70 15.12 -9.90 -1.45
C ASP A 70 13.73 -10.57 -1.33
N LYS A 71 13.58 -11.53 -0.40
CA LYS A 71 12.28 -12.20 -0.12
C LYS A 71 11.18 -11.18 0.23
N LEU A 72 11.53 -10.11 0.93
CA LEU A 72 10.59 -9.08 1.39
C LEU A 72 10.50 -7.87 0.46
N GLN A 73 11.29 -7.85 -0.61
CA GLN A 73 11.40 -6.70 -1.52
C GLN A 73 11.63 -5.37 -0.76
N GLN A 74 12.44 -5.44 0.29
CA GLN A 74 12.78 -4.30 1.16
C GLN A 74 14.24 -3.93 1.00
N VAL A 75 14.51 -2.65 0.87
CA VAL A 75 15.88 -2.13 0.70
C VAL A 75 16.42 -1.57 2.03
N GLY A 76 17.55 -2.08 2.45
CA GLY A 76 18.54 -1.49 3.37
C GLY A 76 18.07 -1.07 4.77
N GLY A 77 17.88 0.23 4.99
CA GLY A 77 17.82 0.82 6.32
C GLY A 77 16.66 0.34 7.22
N THR A 78 15.49 0.08 6.65
CA THR A 78 14.32 -0.39 7.43
C THR A 78 14.55 -1.80 7.98
N LEU A 79 15.10 -2.72 7.18
CA LEU A 79 15.37 -4.09 7.61
C LEU A 79 16.45 -4.12 8.71
N THR A 80 17.53 -3.33 8.57
CA THR A 80 18.58 -3.23 9.58
C THR A 80 18.01 -2.82 10.93
N GLY A 81 17.24 -1.74 10.99
CA GLY A 81 16.64 -1.27 12.24
C GLY A 81 15.61 -2.25 12.85
N VAL A 82 14.95 -3.07 12.03
CA VAL A 82 14.07 -4.14 12.52
C VAL A 82 14.90 -5.26 13.14
N LEU A 83 15.94 -5.72 12.44
CA LEU A 83 16.82 -6.77 12.93
C LEU A 83 17.57 -6.33 14.21
N ASP A 84 17.95 -5.04 14.33
CA ASP A 84 18.55 -4.50 15.55
C ASP A 84 17.61 -4.68 16.74
N ARG A 85 16.37 -4.21 16.62
CA ARG A 85 15.36 -4.34 17.68
C ARG A 85 15.02 -5.79 18.01
N MET A 86 14.99 -6.69 17.02
CA MET A 86 14.77 -8.11 17.27
C MET A 86 15.93 -8.74 18.02
N SER A 87 17.16 -8.35 17.71
CA SER A 87 18.36 -8.79 18.42
C SER A 87 18.40 -8.29 19.87
N GLU A 88 18.13 -7.00 20.09
CA GLU A 88 18.02 -6.39 21.43
C GLU A 88 16.99 -7.09 22.33
N ARG A 89 15.92 -7.61 21.71
CA ARG A 89 14.87 -8.36 22.40
C ARG A 89 15.15 -9.86 22.56
N GLY A 90 16.31 -10.31 22.13
CA GLY A 90 16.70 -11.73 22.24
C GLY A 90 15.84 -12.67 21.38
N LEU A 91 15.23 -12.19 20.31
CA LEU A 91 14.45 -13.02 19.37
C LEU A 91 15.36 -13.68 18.34
N ILE A 92 16.42 -12.99 17.96
CA ILE A 92 17.39 -13.43 16.95
C ILE A 92 18.81 -13.12 17.42
N ARG A 93 19.78 -13.78 16.79
CA ARG A 93 21.21 -13.43 16.85
C ARG A 93 21.77 -13.25 15.46
N ARG A 94 22.85 -12.48 15.36
CA ARG A 94 23.55 -12.24 14.10
C ARG A 94 24.93 -12.86 14.17
N GLU A 95 25.31 -13.56 13.14
CA GLU A 95 26.63 -14.15 13.00
C GLU A 95 27.22 -13.85 11.64
N ARG A 96 28.55 -13.75 11.58
CA ARG A 96 29.22 -13.67 10.29
C ARG A 96 29.23 -15.03 9.63
N ASP A 97 28.94 -15.04 8.33
CA ASP A 97 29.06 -16.28 7.55
C ASP A 97 30.46 -16.83 7.61
N VAL A 98 30.57 -18.14 7.70
CA VAL A 98 31.88 -18.84 7.86
C VAL A 98 32.72 -18.79 6.59
N HIS A 99 32.10 -18.68 5.42
CA HIS A 99 32.77 -18.67 4.11
C HIS A 99 33.00 -17.24 3.60
N ASP A 100 32.05 -16.33 3.82
CA ASP A 100 32.19 -14.92 3.47
C ASP A 100 31.82 -14.02 4.65
N ARG A 101 32.82 -13.52 5.34
CA ARG A 101 32.67 -12.64 6.51
C ARG A 101 32.02 -11.28 6.22
N ARG A 102 31.75 -10.96 4.97
CA ARG A 102 30.98 -9.76 4.59
C ARG A 102 29.49 -9.99 4.81
N ILE A 103 29.03 -11.25 4.79
CA ILE A 103 27.62 -11.63 4.93
C ILE A 103 27.29 -11.79 6.41
N TRP A 104 26.17 -11.20 6.81
CA TRP A 104 25.55 -11.45 8.11
C TRP A 104 24.42 -12.46 7.94
N ARG A 105 24.47 -13.53 8.76
CA ARG A 105 23.39 -14.51 8.89
C ARG A 105 22.58 -14.23 10.15
N ILE A 106 21.29 -14.44 10.03
CA ILE A 106 20.30 -14.17 11.06
C ILE A 106 19.74 -15.51 11.54
N TRP A 107 19.89 -15.78 12.83
CA TRP A 107 19.48 -17.03 13.47
C TRP A 107 18.42 -16.75 14.53
N LEU A 108 17.40 -17.61 14.63
CA LEU A 108 16.41 -17.57 15.70
C LEU A 108 17.06 -17.99 17.04
N LEU A 109 16.71 -17.27 18.09
CA LEU A 109 16.90 -17.71 19.47
C LEU A 109 15.62 -18.41 19.96
N ASP A 110 15.69 -19.08 21.11
CA ASP A 110 14.57 -19.85 21.64
C ASP A 110 13.30 -19.03 21.78
N ALA A 111 13.39 -17.77 22.22
CA ALA A 111 12.25 -16.86 22.28
C ALA A 111 11.62 -16.59 20.89
N GLY A 112 12.44 -16.48 19.84
CA GLY A 112 11.97 -16.32 18.47
C GLY A 112 11.31 -17.59 17.91
N LYS A 113 11.83 -18.79 18.30
CA LYS A 113 11.24 -20.08 17.93
C LYS A 113 9.90 -20.31 18.61
N GLN A 114 9.77 -20.01 19.92
CA GLN A 114 8.51 -20.14 20.66
C GLN A 114 7.36 -19.34 20.08
N LEU A 115 7.64 -18.24 19.41
CA LEU A 115 6.64 -17.43 18.75
C LEU A 115 6.00 -18.13 17.53
N GLU A 116 6.63 -19.19 16.99
CA GLU A 116 6.09 -20.01 15.89
C GLU A 116 4.80 -20.74 16.28
N ASP A 117 4.64 -21.08 17.56
CA ASP A 117 3.41 -21.70 18.05
C ASP A 117 2.32 -20.67 18.38
N LEU A 118 2.69 -19.44 18.71
CA LEU A 118 1.79 -18.42 19.24
C LEU A 118 1.20 -17.47 18.17
N LEU A 119 2.00 -17.09 17.19
CA LEU A 119 1.62 -16.05 16.24
C LEU A 119 0.84 -16.53 15.00
N PRO A 120 1.10 -17.71 14.41
CA PRO A 120 0.34 -18.18 13.25
C PRO A 120 -1.18 -18.26 13.48
N PRO A 121 -1.69 -18.68 14.63
CA PRO A 121 -3.14 -18.63 14.90
C PRO A 121 -3.75 -17.23 14.74
N ILE A 122 -3.02 -16.19 15.15
CA ILE A 122 -3.44 -14.78 15.00
C ILE A 122 -3.54 -14.42 13.51
N ALA A 123 -2.59 -14.84 12.70
CA ALA A 123 -2.61 -14.58 11.26
C ALA A 123 -3.74 -15.34 10.55
N VAL A 124 -4.03 -16.56 10.98
CA VAL A 124 -5.22 -17.34 10.51
C VAL A 124 -6.52 -16.60 10.84
N GLU A 125 -6.69 -16.18 12.10
CA GLU A 125 -7.88 -15.43 12.54
C GLU A 125 -8.06 -14.14 11.74
N MET A 126 -6.98 -13.40 11.50
CA MET A 126 -6.98 -12.19 10.67
C MET A 126 -7.40 -12.49 9.23
N ARG A 127 -6.90 -13.59 8.65
CA ARG A 127 -7.27 -14.01 7.30
C ARG A 127 -8.77 -14.33 7.23
N GLU A 128 -9.29 -15.09 8.17
CA GLU A 128 -10.72 -15.43 8.24
C GLU A 128 -11.61 -14.20 8.44
N MET A 129 -11.15 -13.21 9.23
CA MET A 129 -11.85 -11.94 9.38
C MET A 129 -11.94 -11.17 8.06
N VAL A 130 -10.84 -11.08 7.32
CA VAL A 130 -10.78 -10.39 6.02
C VAL A 130 -11.64 -11.10 4.97
N LEU A 131 -11.68 -12.45 5.01
CA LEU A 131 -12.42 -13.27 4.06
C LEU A 131 -13.86 -13.57 4.50
N LYS A 132 -14.33 -12.97 5.59
CA LYS A 132 -15.70 -13.16 6.08
C LYS A 132 -16.72 -12.78 5.00
N GLY A 133 -17.65 -13.71 4.71
CA GLY A 133 -18.68 -13.53 3.68
C GLY A 133 -18.24 -13.86 2.26
N ILE A 134 -16.96 -14.23 2.05
CA ILE A 134 -16.48 -14.74 0.76
C ILE A 134 -16.58 -16.27 0.76
N PRO A 135 -17.36 -16.88 -0.16
CA PRO A 135 -17.47 -18.33 -0.30
C PRO A 135 -16.10 -19.00 -0.50
N PHE A 136 -15.97 -20.24 -0.03
CA PHE A 136 -14.68 -20.95 -0.08
C PHE A 136 -14.11 -21.07 -1.49
N GLU A 137 -14.96 -21.35 -2.47
CA GLU A 137 -14.60 -21.50 -3.88
C GLU A 137 -14.04 -20.19 -4.47
N GLU A 138 -14.55 -19.06 -4.00
CA GLU A 138 -14.09 -17.74 -4.45
C GLU A 138 -12.76 -17.32 -3.79
N ARG A 139 -12.42 -17.89 -2.64
CA ARG A 139 -11.18 -17.55 -1.91
C ARG A 139 -9.92 -17.97 -2.68
N SER A 140 -9.94 -19.15 -3.29
CA SER A 140 -8.83 -19.62 -4.14
C SER A 140 -8.65 -18.69 -5.34
N ARG A 141 -9.76 -18.40 -6.04
CA ARG A 141 -9.76 -17.49 -7.17
C ARG A 141 -9.26 -16.08 -6.80
N LEU A 142 -9.66 -15.57 -5.63
CA LEU A 142 -9.17 -14.28 -5.13
C LEU A 142 -7.65 -14.31 -4.90
N SER A 143 -7.13 -15.38 -4.31
CA SER A 143 -5.69 -15.55 -4.11
C SER A 143 -4.93 -15.59 -5.42
N ASP A 144 -5.43 -16.30 -6.43
CA ASP A 144 -4.83 -16.37 -7.76
C ASP A 144 -4.83 -15.02 -8.46
N LEU A 145 -5.93 -14.27 -8.38
CA LEU A 145 -6.02 -12.91 -8.94
C LEU A 145 -5.01 -11.97 -8.27
N ILE A 146 -4.89 -12.03 -6.97
CA ILE A 146 -3.92 -11.24 -6.20
C ILE A 146 -2.48 -11.60 -6.62
N ASN A 147 -2.17 -12.89 -6.79
CA ASN A 147 -0.87 -13.34 -7.24
C ASN A 147 -0.53 -12.81 -8.63
N ARG A 148 -1.46 -12.89 -9.58
CA ARG A 148 -1.29 -12.34 -10.93
C ARG A 148 -1.03 -10.83 -10.90
N ILE A 149 -1.76 -10.08 -10.07
CA ILE A 149 -1.53 -8.63 -9.91
C ILE A 149 -0.14 -8.36 -9.33
N VAL A 150 0.31 -9.12 -8.33
CA VAL A 150 1.67 -9.00 -7.79
C VAL A 150 2.70 -9.23 -8.89
N THR A 151 2.57 -10.33 -9.64
CA THR A 151 3.48 -10.68 -10.75
C THR A 151 3.53 -9.58 -11.82
N ASN A 152 2.39 -8.98 -12.17
CA ASN A 152 2.33 -7.89 -13.17
C ASN A 152 3.05 -6.62 -12.71
N LEU A 153 3.09 -6.37 -11.40
CA LEU A 153 3.73 -5.19 -10.82
C LEU A 153 5.22 -5.41 -10.48
N GLN A 154 5.67 -6.66 -10.39
CA GLN A 154 7.06 -6.99 -10.10
C GLN A 154 7.96 -6.76 -11.31
N PRO A 155 9.28 -6.56 -11.11
CA PRO A 155 10.25 -6.63 -12.20
C PRO A 155 10.23 -8.01 -12.88
N PRO A 156 10.59 -8.09 -14.17
CA PRO A 156 10.56 -9.36 -14.92
C PRO A 156 11.44 -10.48 -14.34
N ASP A 157 12.48 -10.11 -13.62
CA ASP A 157 13.48 -10.98 -12.98
C ASP A 157 13.15 -11.27 -11.50
N ALA A 158 12.02 -10.81 -11.00
CA ALA A 158 11.58 -11.12 -9.65
C ALA A 158 11.25 -12.62 -9.52
N PRO A 159 11.60 -13.27 -8.38
CA PRO A 159 11.27 -14.67 -8.16
C PRO A 159 9.76 -14.91 -8.25
N SER A 160 9.38 -16.02 -8.90
CA SER A 160 7.98 -16.44 -8.98
C SER A 160 7.40 -16.65 -7.59
N VAL A 161 6.19 -16.18 -7.38
CA VAL A 161 5.46 -16.38 -6.11
C VAL A 161 4.59 -17.62 -6.25
N ASP A 162 5.18 -18.80 -6.07
CA ASP A 162 4.40 -20.03 -5.94
C ASP A 162 3.62 -19.98 -4.62
N SER A 163 2.36 -20.40 -4.68
CA SER A 163 1.51 -20.44 -3.49
C SER A 163 1.75 -21.73 -2.72
N PRO A 164 2.37 -21.70 -1.54
CA PRO A 164 2.50 -22.88 -0.70
C PRO A 164 1.12 -23.34 -0.18
N GLU A 165 1.00 -24.62 0.13
CA GLU A 165 -0.22 -25.21 0.65
C GLU A 165 -0.33 -25.13 2.19
N GLY A 166 -1.54 -25.27 2.70
CA GLY A 166 -1.81 -25.39 4.13
C GLY A 166 -1.45 -24.14 4.95
N TRP A 167 -0.92 -24.36 6.17
CA TRP A 167 -0.55 -23.28 7.09
C TRP A 167 0.59 -22.40 6.57
N GLN A 168 1.45 -22.93 5.70
CA GLN A 168 2.53 -22.18 5.07
C GLN A 168 2.01 -20.99 4.25
N ALA A 169 0.78 -21.10 3.72
CA ALA A 169 0.14 -20.02 2.97
C ALA A 169 -0.15 -18.77 3.83
N ILE A 170 -0.08 -18.87 5.15
CA ILE A 170 -0.22 -17.70 6.06
C ILE A 170 1.11 -17.04 6.39
N LEU A 171 2.23 -17.67 6.03
CA LEU A 171 3.55 -17.09 6.24
C LEU A 171 3.88 -16.08 5.14
N ALA A 172 4.51 -14.98 5.51
CA ALA A 172 5.04 -14.05 4.53
C ALA A 172 6.19 -14.72 3.73
N PRO A 173 6.32 -14.43 2.44
CA PRO A 173 5.55 -13.49 1.62
C PRO A 173 4.23 -14.05 1.03
N TYR A 174 3.79 -15.19 1.49
CA TYR A 174 2.68 -15.93 0.88
C TYR A 174 1.30 -15.55 1.42
N ASN A 175 1.22 -14.88 2.56
CA ASN A 175 -0.07 -14.54 3.14
C ASN A 175 -0.80 -13.43 2.37
N LEU A 176 -2.14 -13.51 2.39
CA LEU A 176 -3.03 -12.58 1.69
C LEU A 176 -2.77 -11.12 2.12
N GLY A 177 -2.60 -10.87 3.42
CA GLY A 177 -2.38 -9.53 3.95
C GLY A 177 -1.07 -8.90 3.45
N TYR A 178 0.01 -9.69 3.40
CA TYR A 178 1.28 -9.23 2.85
C TYR A 178 1.18 -8.91 1.36
N ARG A 179 0.51 -9.76 0.57
CA ARG A 179 0.33 -9.55 -0.87
C ARG A 179 -0.50 -8.32 -1.18
N ILE A 180 -1.57 -8.07 -0.43
CA ILE A 180 -2.36 -6.83 -0.53
C ILE A 180 -1.47 -5.62 -0.25
N LYS A 181 -0.63 -5.68 0.80
CA LYS A 181 0.36 -4.65 1.11
C LYS A 181 1.34 -4.45 -0.05
N LEU A 182 1.86 -5.54 -0.60
CA LEU A 182 2.82 -5.51 -1.71
C LEU A 182 2.20 -4.86 -2.96
N ILE A 183 0.99 -5.22 -3.34
CA ILE A 183 0.26 -4.56 -4.45
C ILE A 183 0.12 -3.06 -4.18
N ALA A 184 -0.27 -2.67 -2.96
CA ALA A 184 -0.42 -1.27 -2.60
C ALA A 184 0.92 -0.52 -2.71
N GLN A 185 2.03 -1.12 -2.29
CA GLN A 185 3.37 -0.52 -2.36
C GLN A 185 3.88 -0.41 -3.80
N LEU A 186 3.84 -1.51 -4.54
CA LEU A 186 4.32 -1.55 -5.94
C LEU A 186 3.47 -0.65 -6.84
N GLY A 187 2.14 -0.75 -6.73
CA GLY A 187 1.23 0.10 -7.49
C GLY A 187 1.43 1.59 -7.18
N MET A 188 1.62 1.93 -5.91
CA MET A 188 1.87 3.32 -5.50
C MET A 188 3.22 3.84 -6.03
N ARG A 189 4.27 3.00 -6.00
CA ARG A 189 5.59 3.34 -6.54
C ARG A 189 5.50 3.58 -8.06
N ARG A 190 4.89 2.66 -8.81
CA ARG A 190 4.68 2.81 -10.25
C ARG A 190 3.87 4.06 -10.59
N PHE A 191 2.86 4.35 -9.78
CA PHE A 191 2.05 5.54 -9.98
C PHE A 191 2.84 6.82 -9.69
N GLN A 192 3.67 6.86 -8.64
CA GLN A 192 4.55 7.99 -8.37
C GLN A 192 5.50 8.24 -9.54
N GLU A 193 6.19 7.20 -10.04
CA GLU A 193 7.12 7.29 -11.17
C GLU A 193 6.45 7.94 -12.41
N ARG A 194 5.16 7.68 -12.63
CA ARG A 194 4.40 8.27 -13.75
C ARG A 194 3.85 9.67 -13.46
N LEU A 195 3.73 10.05 -12.20
CA LEU A 195 3.33 11.40 -11.80
C LEU A 195 4.52 12.37 -11.67
N ASP A 196 5.75 11.86 -11.57
CA ASP A 196 6.97 12.66 -11.41
C ASP A 196 7.16 13.69 -12.54
N PRO A 197 6.91 13.37 -13.84
CA PRO A 197 7.01 14.35 -14.92
C PRO A 197 6.08 15.57 -14.75
N PHE A 198 4.96 15.38 -14.05
CA PHE A 198 4.02 16.45 -13.71
C PHE A 198 4.38 17.14 -12.39
N GLY A 199 5.42 16.67 -11.69
CA GLY A 199 5.79 17.12 -10.35
C GLY A 199 4.71 16.86 -9.32
N LEU A 200 3.87 15.84 -9.51
CA LEU A 200 2.74 15.49 -8.64
C LEU A 200 3.06 14.25 -7.82
N THR A 201 2.31 14.11 -6.72
CA THR A 201 2.31 12.89 -5.91
C THR A 201 0.96 12.19 -6.02
N PRO A 202 0.86 10.89 -5.68
CA PRO A 202 -0.42 10.22 -5.59
C PRO A 202 -1.42 10.92 -4.66
N PHE A 203 -0.94 11.70 -3.69
CA PHE A 203 -1.83 12.46 -2.82
C PHE A 203 -2.41 13.70 -3.53
N HIS A 204 -1.61 14.40 -4.36
CA HIS A 204 -2.13 15.47 -5.23
C HIS A 204 -3.22 14.93 -6.17
N TRP A 205 -2.99 13.75 -6.77
CA TRP A 205 -3.97 13.06 -7.61
C TRP A 205 -5.31 12.84 -6.91
N VAL A 206 -5.31 12.29 -5.68
CA VAL A 206 -6.60 12.01 -4.99
C VAL A 206 -7.34 13.29 -4.62
N VAL A 207 -6.63 14.37 -4.27
CA VAL A 207 -7.24 15.69 -4.03
C VAL A 207 -7.85 16.25 -5.32
N LEU A 208 -7.11 16.19 -6.43
CA LEU A 208 -7.63 16.62 -7.74
C LEU A 208 -8.87 15.80 -8.14
N CYS A 209 -8.87 14.48 -7.91
CA CYS A 209 -10.04 13.65 -8.17
C CYS A 209 -11.28 14.09 -7.41
N CYS A 210 -11.15 14.48 -6.14
CA CYS A 210 -12.26 15.00 -5.36
C CYS A 210 -12.78 16.33 -5.97
N LEU A 211 -11.86 17.24 -6.28
CA LEU A 211 -12.22 18.55 -6.83
C LEU A 211 -12.76 18.47 -8.28
N TRP A 212 -12.32 17.50 -9.07
CA TRP A 212 -12.92 17.26 -10.42
C TRP A 212 -14.32 16.66 -10.36
N GLN A 213 -14.69 16.03 -9.26
CA GLN A 213 -16.06 15.55 -9.04
C GLN A 213 -16.96 16.67 -8.52
N GLU A 214 -16.46 17.45 -7.57
CA GLU A 214 -17.14 18.59 -6.96
C GLU A 214 -16.10 19.66 -6.62
N ASP A 215 -16.14 20.80 -7.29
CA ASP A 215 -15.25 21.92 -7.02
C ASP A 215 -15.76 22.76 -5.83
N GLY A 216 -14.88 23.45 -5.16
CA GLY A 216 -15.23 24.27 -4.01
C GLY A 216 -15.52 23.48 -2.72
N LEU A 217 -15.00 22.27 -2.60
CA LEU A 217 -15.14 21.44 -1.39
C LEU A 217 -14.50 22.09 -0.17
N ALA A 218 -15.13 21.91 0.99
CA ALA A 218 -14.51 22.25 2.26
C ALA A 218 -13.30 21.34 2.54
N THR A 219 -12.27 21.86 3.17
CA THR A 219 -11.09 21.07 3.57
C THR A 219 -11.46 19.83 4.38
N SER A 220 -12.43 19.97 5.31
CA SER A 220 -12.96 18.85 6.09
C SER A 220 -13.59 17.78 5.21
N SER A 221 -14.42 18.18 4.22
CA SER A 221 -15.09 17.25 3.30
C SER A 221 -14.08 16.46 2.47
N ILE A 222 -12.99 17.10 2.03
CA ILE A 222 -11.89 16.39 1.34
C ILE A 222 -11.24 15.39 2.30
N GLY A 223 -10.97 15.80 3.56
CA GLY A 223 -10.40 14.91 4.58
C GLY A 223 -11.27 13.70 4.85
N ASP A 224 -12.57 13.90 5.00
CA ASP A 224 -13.56 12.84 5.25
C ASP A 224 -13.63 11.85 4.06
N GLN A 225 -13.72 12.38 2.83
CA GLN A 225 -13.74 11.53 1.63
C GLN A 225 -12.47 10.69 1.47
N LEU A 226 -11.31 11.23 1.87
CA LEU A 226 -10.03 10.54 1.76
C LEU A 226 -9.66 9.77 3.03
N GLN A 227 -10.49 9.79 4.07
CA GLN A 227 -10.21 9.19 5.38
C GLN A 227 -8.82 9.61 5.91
N GLN A 228 -8.46 10.88 5.69
CA GLN A 228 -7.17 11.47 6.10
C GLN A 228 -7.38 12.52 7.18
N VAL A 229 -6.52 12.50 8.18
CA VAL A 229 -6.60 13.43 9.31
C VAL A 229 -5.59 14.58 9.16
N GLY A 230 -6.08 15.79 9.22
CA GLY A 230 -5.42 17.06 9.56
C GLY A 230 -4.10 17.42 8.82
N GLY A 231 -2.98 17.19 9.46
CA GLY A 231 -1.69 17.79 9.08
C GLY A 231 -1.16 17.45 7.69
N THR A 232 -1.34 16.20 7.24
CA THR A 232 -0.87 15.77 5.91
C THR A 232 -1.66 16.45 4.78
N LEU A 233 -2.99 16.57 4.93
CA LEU A 233 -3.83 17.22 3.93
C LEU A 233 -3.49 18.72 3.81
N THR A 234 -3.30 19.41 4.94
CA THR A 234 -2.94 20.83 4.94
C THR A 234 -1.66 21.08 4.15
N GLY A 235 -0.58 20.34 4.43
CA GLY A 235 0.69 20.49 3.71
C GLY A 235 0.62 20.13 2.22
N VAL A 236 -0.29 19.22 1.83
CA VAL A 236 -0.55 18.92 0.41
C VAL A 236 -1.27 20.08 -0.26
N LEU A 237 -2.33 20.60 0.35
CA LEU A 237 -3.06 21.74 -0.17
C LEU A 237 -2.20 23.01 -0.24
N ASP A 238 -1.26 23.21 0.69
CA ASP A 238 -0.30 24.31 0.64
C ASP A 238 0.54 24.23 -0.63
N ARG A 239 1.18 23.09 -0.86
CA ARG A 239 1.98 22.85 -2.08
C ARG A 239 1.18 22.96 -3.38
N MET A 240 -0.05 22.50 -3.39
CA MET A 240 -0.93 22.63 -4.56
C MET A 240 -1.30 24.10 -4.83
N SER A 241 -1.51 24.88 -3.79
CA SER A 241 -1.78 26.34 -3.89
C SER A 241 -0.54 27.10 -4.39
N GLU A 242 0.65 26.83 -3.83
CA GLU A 242 1.93 27.41 -4.26
C GLU A 242 2.20 27.15 -5.75
N ARG A 243 1.76 26.00 -6.27
CA ARG A 243 1.89 25.62 -7.68
C ARG A 243 0.77 26.16 -8.58
N GLY A 244 -0.16 26.91 -8.04
CA GLY A 244 -1.28 27.46 -8.82
C GLY A 244 -2.27 26.42 -9.35
N LEU A 245 -2.32 25.22 -8.73
CA LEU A 245 -3.28 24.16 -9.11
C LEU A 245 -4.65 24.42 -8.48
N ILE A 246 -4.66 24.97 -7.29
CA ILE A 246 -5.84 25.30 -6.50
C ILE A 246 -5.71 26.68 -5.88
N ARG A 247 -6.83 27.26 -5.47
CA ARG A 247 -6.90 28.41 -4.58
C ARG A 247 -7.76 28.11 -3.38
N ARG A 248 -7.53 28.83 -2.30
CA ARG A 248 -8.28 28.69 -1.05
C ARG A 248 -9.06 29.97 -0.79
N GLU A 249 -10.29 29.82 -0.42
CA GLU A 249 -11.17 30.93 -0.05
C GLU A 249 -11.90 30.61 1.24
N ARG A 250 -12.20 31.66 2.01
CA ARG A 250 -13.07 31.50 3.17
C ARG A 250 -14.51 31.34 2.69
N ASP A 251 -15.22 30.40 3.29
CA ASP A 251 -16.65 30.23 3.03
C ASP A 251 -17.40 31.53 3.39
N GLU A 252 -18.32 31.93 2.53
CA GLU A 252 -19.07 33.16 2.71
C GLU A 252 -20.02 33.13 3.94
N ARG A 253 -20.52 31.93 4.29
CA ARG A 253 -21.47 31.72 5.39
C ARG A 253 -20.78 31.43 6.71
N ASP A 254 -19.69 30.64 6.67
CA ASP A 254 -18.88 30.33 7.85
C ASP A 254 -17.40 30.56 7.56
N ARG A 255 -16.90 31.71 7.95
CA ARG A 255 -15.50 32.12 7.76
C ARG A 255 -14.46 31.23 8.46
N ARG A 256 -14.88 30.28 9.26
CA ARG A 256 -14.00 29.27 9.86
C ARG A 256 -13.65 28.18 8.86
N VAL A 257 -14.48 27.97 7.84
CA VAL A 257 -14.33 26.94 6.80
C VAL A 257 -13.50 27.49 5.66
N TRP A 258 -12.52 26.69 5.23
CA TRP A 258 -11.78 26.93 4.00
C TRP A 258 -12.36 26.07 2.87
N ARG A 259 -12.69 26.71 1.74
CA ARG A 259 -13.07 26.06 0.49
C ARG A 259 -11.91 26.03 -0.48
N ILE A 260 -11.80 24.91 -1.16
CA ILE A 260 -10.72 24.61 -2.10
C ILE A 260 -11.29 24.60 -3.51
N TRP A 261 -10.75 25.47 -4.36
CA TRP A 261 -11.20 25.65 -5.73
C TRP A 261 -10.08 25.30 -6.70
N LEU A 262 -10.42 24.64 -7.82
CA LEU A 262 -9.47 24.42 -8.92
C LEU A 262 -9.11 25.76 -9.60
N MET A 263 -7.83 25.90 -9.92
CA MET A 263 -7.37 26.91 -10.88
C MET A 263 -7.25 26.28 -12.28
N GLN A 264 -7.04 27.08 -13.30
CA GLN A 264 -6.99 26.60 -14.68
C GLN A 264 -5.98 25.46 -14.86
N ALA A 265 -4.76 25.59 -14.29
CA ALA A 265 -3.77 24.52 -14.34
C ALA A 265 -4.25 23.21 -13.68
N GLY A 266 -5.02 23.28 -12.60
CA GLY A 266 -5.61 22.10 -11.97
C GLY A 266 -6.75 21.48 -12.80
N GLN A 267 -7.47 22.31 -13.56
CA GLN A 267 -8.51 21.85 -14.49
C GLN A 267 -7.90 21.17 -15.73
N ASP A 268 -6.83 21.72 -16.30
CA ASP A 268 -6.15 21.20 -17.49
C ASP A 268 -5.64 19.77 -17.24
N LEU A 269 -5.13 19.49 -16.04
CA LEU A 269 -4.70 18.14 -15.62
C LEU A 269 -5.82 17.09 -15.67
N ARG A 270 -7.08 17.50 -15.74
CA ARG A 270 -8.23 16.58 -15.87
C ARG A 270 -8.21 15.79 -17.18
N THR A 271 -7.57 16.28 -18.20
CA THR A 271 -7.41 15.58 -19.49
C THR A 271 -6.13 14.76 -19.56
N GLU A 272 -5.09 15.16 -18.85
CA GLU A 272 -3.76 14.54 -18.93
C GLU A 272 -3.56 13.38 -17.95
N LEU A 273 -4.02 13.51 -16.72
CA LEU A 273 -3.73 12.53 -15.66
C LEU A 273 -4.59 11.25 -15.69
N PRO A 274 -5.90 11.27 -16.05
CA PRO A 274 -6.68 10.03 -16.11
C PRO A 274 -6.09 8.96 -17.03
N PRO A 275 -5.55 9.26 -18.23
CA PRO A 275 -4.87 8.27 -19.05
C PRO A 275 -3.66 7.63 -18.34
N VAL A 276 -2.91 8.38 -17.54
CA VAL A 276 -1.80 7.88 -16.72
C VAL A 276 -2.29 6.84 -15.70
N ALA A 277 -3.37 7.17 -14.98
CA ALA A 277 -3.97 6.25 -14.01
C ALA A 277 -4.57 5.01 -14.68
N MET A 278 -5.17 5.15 -15.87
CA MET A 278 -5.69 4.02 -16.65
C MET A 278 -4.56 3.08 -17.10
N ALA A 279 -3.43 3.62 -17.54
CA ALA A 279 -2.29 2.81 -17.96
C ALA A 279 -1.76 1.94 -16.82
N ILE A 280 -1.65 2.48 -15.60
CA ILE A 280 -1.29 1.70 -14.41
C ILE A 280 -2.32 0.61 -14.13
N LEU A 281 -3.61 0.94 -14.20
CA LEU A 281 -4.67 -0.03 -13.98
C LEU A 281 -4.62 -1.17 -15.00
N GLN A 282 -4.38 -0.86 -16.27
CA GLN A 282 -4.21 -1.86 -17.32
C GLN A 282 -3.00 -2.74 -17.06
N GLU A 283 -1.86 -2.17 -16.66
CA GLU A 283 -0.65 -2.92 -16.28
C GLU A 283 -0.95 -3.89 -15.13
N MET A 284 -1.60 -3.42 -14.07
CA MET A 284 -2.00 -4.26 -12.92
C MET A 284 -2.92 -5.41 -13.31
N LEU A 285 -3.86 -5.15 -14.22
CA LEU A 285 -4.90 -6.11 -14.60
C LEU A 285 -4.57 -6.92 -15.86
N THR A 286 -3.38 -6.73 -16.46
CA THR A 286 -2.92 -7.55 -17.58
C THR A 286 -2.98 -9.02 -17.18
N ARG A 287 -3.59 -9.88 -18.04
CA ARG A 287 -3.78 -11.32 -17.79
C ARG A 287 -4.68 -11.66 -16.56
N VAL A 288 -5.32 -10.67 -15.95
CA VAL A 288 -6.25 -10.89 -14.82
C VAL A 288 -7.69 -11.05 -15.32
N CYS A 289 -8.04 -10.36 -16.42
CA CYS A 289 -9.34 -10.52 -17.08
C CYS A 289 -9.32 -11.72 -18.03
N LEU A 290 -10.03 -12.76 -17.67
CA LEU A 290 -10.55 -13.83 -18.52
C LEU A 290 -12.02 -13.99 -18.22
#